data_c210be8d077ef9d08b99666bc2265b5b
#
_entry.id   c210be8d077ef9d08b99666bc2265b5b
#
_cell.length_a   1.000
_cell.length_b   1.000
_cell.length_c   1.000
_cell.angle_alpha   90.00
_cell.angle_beta   90.00
_cell.angle_gamma   90.00
#
_symmetry.space_group_name_H-M   'P 1'
#
loop_
_entity.id
_entity.type
_entity.pdbx_description
1 polymer ?
#
loop_
_entity_poly.entity_id
_entity_poly.type
_entity_poly.pdbx_seq_one_letter_code
_entity_poly.pdbx_strand_id
1 'polypeptide(L)' 'MGGTIGRMSAPAAGVVVLGERDYRFGVGNVRLRIERIDWAHPFTYDGEPWYPVVGVQLRHDGTELGRRELLVYGRRLPPR' A
#
# COMPACT_ATOMS: atom_id res chain seq x y z
N MET A 1 -22.20 9.62 -12.65
CA MET A 1 -21.93 9.53 -12.44
C MET A 1 -21.49 9.11 -11.48
N GLY A 2 -21.69 8.84 -11.36
CA GLY A 2 -21.44 8.62 -10.33
C GLY A 2 -20.34 8.10 -10.04
N GLY A 3 -20.15 7.50 -10.43
CA GLY A 3 -19.11 6.88 -10.11
C GLY A 3 -18.12 7.62 -9.71
N THR A 4 -18.15 8.36 -10.06
CA THR A 4 -17.32 9.03 -9.86
C THR A 4 -16.89 9.08 -8.73
N ILE A 5 -17.39 9.14 -8.18
CA ILE A 5 -17.13 9.17 -7.13
C ILE A 5 -16.29 8.43 -6.58
N GLY A 6 -16.49 7.60 -6.64
CA GLY A 6 -15.72 6.86 -5.99
C GLY A 6 -14.43 7.09 -6.20
N ARG A 7 -14.23 7.47 -6.95
CA ARG A 7 -13.11 7.46 -7.24
C ARG A 7 -12.35 8.09 -6.58
N MET A 8 -12.56 8.69 -6.39
CA MET A 8 -11.85 9.33 -5.91
C MET A 8 -11.13 8.90 -5.11
N SER A 9 -11.30 8.58 -4.90
CA SER A 9 -10.71 8.25 -4.01
C SER A 9 -9.65 7.65 -4.25
N ALA A 10 -9.80 7.06 -4.61
CA ALA A 10 -8.91 6.28 -4.70
C ALA A 10 -7.77 6.67 -5.18
N PRO A 11 -7.84 7.06 -5.86
CA PRO A 11 -6.78 7.28 -6.43
C PRO A 11 -5.89 7.81 -5.78
N ALA A 12 -6.40 8.38 -5.21
CA ALA A 12 -5.61 8.98 -4.51
C ALA A 12 -4.63 8.15 -4.09
N ALA A 13 -4.98 7.24 -3.66
CA ALA A 13 -4.07 6.46 -3.10
C ALA A 13 -2.99 6.32 -4.00
N GLY A 14 -3.23 6.26 -5.11
CA GLY A 14 -2.17 6.24 -5.98
C GLY A 14 -1.12 5.22 -5.74
N VAL A 15 0.06 5.52 -6.19
CA VAL A 15 1.21 4.64 -6.12
C VAL A 15 2.14 5.11 -5.00
N VAL A 16 2.59 4.17 -4.17
CA VAL A 16 3.61 4.48 -3.17
C VAL A 16 4.86 3.68 -3.51
N VAL A 17 6.00 4.25 -3.17
CA VAL A 17 7.27 3.55 -3.29
C VAL A 17 7.72 3.23 -1.88
N LEU A 18 7.82 1.95 -1.58
CA LEU A 18 8.18 1.48 -0.25
C LEU A 18 9.61 0.96 -0.29
N GLY A 19 10.41 1.45 0.64
CA GLY A 19 11.73 0.91 0.82
C GLY A 19 11.67 -0.37 1.63
N GLU A 20 12.77 -1.08 1.70
CA GLU A 20 12.80 -2.36 2.38
C GLU A 20 12.38 -2.27 3.84
N ARG A 21 12.55 -1.12 4.46
CA ARG A 21 12.17 -0.93 5.86
C ARG A 21 10.71 -0.53 6.03
N ASP A 22 10.02 -0.22 4.96
CA ASP A 22 8.66 0.28 5.02
C ASP A 22 7.63 -0.84 4.99
N TYR A 23 8.05 -2.06 4.73
CA TYR A 23 7.17 -3.21 4.74
C TYR A 23 7.94 -4.41 5.25
N ARG A 24 7.23 -5.48 5.59
CA ARG A 24 7.86 -6.64 6.23
C ARG A 24 7.93 -7.81 5.29
N PHE A 25 8.91 -8.67 5.53
CA PHE A 25 9.03 -9.97 4.88
C PHE A 25 9.34 -9.88 3.39
N GLY A 26 10.09 -8.88 3.01
CA GLY A 26 10.54 -8.75 1.63
C GLY A 26 11.87 -8.07 1.56
N VAL A 27 12.38 -7.95 0.36
CA VAL A 27 13.67 -7.29 0.13
C VAL A 27 13.52 -6.27 -0.97
N GLY A 28 14.32 -5.23 -0.89
CA GLY A 28 14.35 -4.22 -1.92
C GLY A 28 13.17 -3.29 -1.88
N ASN A 29 13.08 -2.45 -2.87
CA ASN A 29 12.02 -1.47 -2.96
C ASN A 29 10.83 -2.06 -3.70
N VAL A 30 9.62 -1.63 -3.31
CA VAL A 30 8.38 -2.05 -3.95
C VAL A 30 7.61 -0.81 -4.36
N ARG A 31 7.18 -0.78 -5.60
CA ARG A 31 6.27 0.25 -6.07
C ARG A 31 4.88 -0.39 -6.10
N LEU A 32 3.95 0.19 -5.35
CA LEU A 32 2.65 -0.44 -5.14
C LEU A 32 1.53 0.55 -5.40
N ARG A 33 0.58 0.15 -6.25
CA ARG A 33 -0.65 0.92 -6.41
C ARG A 33 -1.65 0.36 -5.42
N ILE A 34 -1.94 1.10 -4.37
CA ILE A 34 -2.76 0.62 -3.27
C ILE A 34 -4.20 0.49 -3.69
N GLU A 35 -4.79 -0.66 -3.40
CA GLU A 35 -6.21 -0.89 -3.63
C GLU A 35 -6.99 -0.84 -2.34
N ARG A 36 -6.42 -1.36 -1.25
CA ARG A 36 -7.13 -1.40 0.02
C ARG A 36 -6.15 -1.47 1.17
N ILE A 37 -6.47 -0.77 2.24
CA ILE A 37 -5.71 -0.81 3.48
C ILE A 37 -6.64 -1.33 4.56
N ASP A 38 -6.22 -2.36 5.28
CA ASP A 38 -7.02 -2.89 6.38
C ASP A 38 -6.64 -2.15 7.66
N TRP A 39 -7.29 -1.02 7.86
CA TRP A 39 -7.03 -0.19 9.03
C TRP A 39 -7.50 -0.83 10.33
N ALA A 40 -8.38 -1.81 10.25
CA ALA A 40 -8.99 -2.39 11.43
C ALA A 40 -8.13 -3.45 12.11
N HIS A 41 -7.12 -3.96 11.44
CA HIS A 41 -6.35 -5.08 11.96
C HIS A 41 -4.85 -4.81 11.91
N PRO A 42 -4.37 -3.81 12.65
CA PRO A 42 -2.94 -3.54 12.64
C PRO A 42 -2.17 -4.62 13.40
N PHE A 43 -0.93 -4.82 12.99
CA PHE A 43 0.02 -5.63 13.72
C PHE A 43 1.04 -4.68 14.34
N THR A 44 1.46 -4.96 15.56
CA THR A 44 2.39 -4.09 16.26
C THR A 44 3.77 -4.73 16.30
N TYR A 45 4.77 -4.01 15.83
CA TYR A 45 6.16 -4.42 15.93
C TYR A 45 6.95 -3.24 16.48
N ASP A 46 7.71 -3.49 17.54
CA ASP A 46 8.51 -2.45 18.19
C ASP A 46 7.69 -1.23 18.54
N GLY A 47 6.46 -1.45 18.98
CA GLY A 47 5.59 -0.35 19.40
C GLY A 47 4.95 0.43 18.26
N GLU A 48 5.15 0.02 17.03
CA GLU A 48 4.61 0.74 15.87
C GLU A 48 3.59 -0.10 15.15
N PRO A 49 2.53 0.54 14.61
CA PRO A 49 1.51 -0.21 13.88
C PRO A 49 1.91 -0.44 12.44
N TRP A 50 1.61 -1.62 11.95
CA TRP A 50 1.79 -2.02 10.56
C TRP A 50 0.46 -2.55 10.07
N TYR A 51 0.07 -2.20 8.85
CA TYR A 51 -1.27 -2.53 8.35
C TYR A 51 -1.20 -3.41 7.12
N PRO A 52 -2.11 -4.38 7.02
CA PRO A 52 -2.21 -5.17 5.79
C PRO A 52 -2.68 -4.28 4.65
N VAL A 53 -1.98 -4.34 3.54
CA VAL A 53 -2.28 -3.54 2.37
C VAL A 53 -2.32 -4.44 1.15
N VAL A 54 -3.38 -4.32 0.37
CA VAL A 54 -3.51 -5.04 -0.88
C VAL A 54 -3.34 -4.04 -2.02
N GLY A 55 -2.55 -4.39 -2.98
CA GLY A 55 -2.35 -3.53 -4.14
C GLY A 55 -1.71 -4.27 -5.28
N VAL A 56 -1.44 -3.54 -6.34
CA VAL A 56 -0.79 -4.09 -7.52
C VAL A 56 0.64 -3.60 -7.55
N GLN A 57 1.57 -4.53 -7.58
CA GLN A 57 2.98 -4.17 -7.66
C GLN A 57 3.30 -3.76 -9.09
N LEU A 58 4.09 -2.72 -9.22
CA LEU A 58 4.44 -2.17 -10.53
C LEU A 58 5.95 -2.16 -10.71
N ARG A 59 6.38 -2.31 -11.96
CA ARG A 59 7.74 -2.04 -12.33
C ARG A 59 7.95 -0.53 -12.31
N HIS A 60 9.18 -0.11 -12.37
CA HIS A 60 9.48 1.31 -12.38
C HIS A 60 8.88 2.02 -13.60
N ASP A 61 8.59 1.29 -14.65
CA ASP A 61 7.99 1.88 -15.86
C ASP A 61 6.45 1.83 -15.81
N GLY A 62 5.88 1.35 -14.70
CA GLY A 62 4.43 1.32 -14.56
C GLY A 62 3.78 0.00 -14.97
N THR A 63 4.54 -0.93 -15.52
CA THR A 63 3.99 -2.21 -15.91
C THR A 63 3.56 -2.99 -14.69
N GLU A 64 2.37 -3.57 -14.74
CA GLU A 64 1.84 -4.32 -13.61
C GLU A 64 2.52 -5.68 -13.49
N LEU A 65 2.95 -5.99 -12.27
CA LEU A 65 3.57 -7.27 -11.98
C LEU A 65 2.62 -8.24 -11.29
N GLY A 66 1.54 -7.74 -10.73
CA GLY A 66 0.56 -8.58 -10.10
C GLY A 66 0.13 -8.07 -8.75
N ARG A 67 -0.94 -8.65 -8.23
CA ARG A 67 -1.49 -8.20 -6.96
C ARG A 67 -0.69 -8.80 -5.82
N ARG A 68 -0.47 -8.01 -4.80
CA ARG A 68 0.25 -8.44 -3.61
C ARG A 68 -0.43 -7.94 -2.35
N GLU A 69 -0.25 -8.69 -1.28
CA GLU A 69 -0.62 -8.25 0.04
C GLU A 69 0.66 -8.05 0.83
N LEU A 70 0.83 -6.88 1.42
CA LEU A 70 2.02 -6.54 2.18
C LEU A 70 1.61 -6.01 3.54
N LEU A 71 2.49 -6.16 4.52
CA LEU A 71 2.31 -5.54 5.82
C LEU A 71 3.18 -4.29 5.81
N VAL A 72 2.54 -3.13 5.85
CA VAL A 72 3.22 -1.85 5.60
C VAL A 72 3.24 -0.98 6.85
N TYR A 73 4.39 -0.36 7.10
CA TYR A 73 4.57 0.54 8.22
C TYR A 73 3.56 1.67 8.13
N GLY A 74 2.82 1.88 9.21
CA GLY A 74 1.71 2.83 9.19
C GLY A 74 2.11 4.23 8.79
N ARG A 75 3.31 4.66 9.16
CA ARG A 75 3.74 6.02 8.84
C ARG A 75 4.02 6.23 7.36
N ARG A 76 4.09 5.14 6.60
CA ARG A 76 4.31 5.25 5.15
C ARG A 76 3.02 5.21 4.36
N LEU A 77 1.90 5.09 5.03
CA LEU A 77 0.60 5.01 4.36
C LEU A 77 -0.04 6.39 4.31
N PRO A 78 -0.89 6.63 3.30
CA PRO A 78 -1.62 7.88 3.25
C PRO A 78 -2.57 7.96 4.43
N PRO A 79 -2.96 9.16 4.83
CA PRO A 79 -3.90 9.30 5.95
C PRO A 79 -5.24 8.66 5.59
N ARG A 80 -5.94 8.17 6.63
CA ARG A 80 -7.25 7.59 6.41
C ARG A 80 -8.27 8.64 6.05
#